data_f85cf4520ca51e2c75fd09ff3ecd4e54
#
_entry.id   f85cf4520ca51e2c75fd09ff3ecd4e54
#
_cell.length_a   1.000
_cell.length_b   1.000
_cell.length_c   1.000
_cell.angle_alpha   90.00
_cell.angle_beta   90.00
_cell.angle_gamma   90.00
#
_symmetry.space_group_name_H-M   'P 1'
#
loop_
_entity.id
_entity.type
_entity.pdbx_description
1 polymer ?
#
loop_
_entity_poly.entity_id
_entity_poly.type
_entity_poly.pdbx_seq_one_letter_code
_entity_poly.pdbx_strand_id
1 'polypeptide(L)'
;MKLDEKTIEKKYIYKGRIINVRTDTAELPNGKQALREVVEHPGGVTVAALTDNDELMFVRQFRYPYSEVLLELPAGKLEYGEDPFEAGKRELREETGAVAEHYIDLGKFYPTPGYCGEIIHMYAAKGLSFTCLLYTSDAADDRIS
;
A
#
# COMPACT_ATOMS: atom_id res chain seq x y z
N MET A 1 18.95 -24.37 8.33
CA MET A 1 17.88 -24.87 7.42
C MET A 1 17.64 -23.84 6.34
N LYS A 2 17.74 -24.24 5.09
CA LYS A 2 17.40 -23.35 3.96
C LYS A 2 15.91 -23.37 3.74
N LEU A 3 15.32 -22.19 3.65
CA LEU A 3 13.91 -22.00 3.36
C LEU A 3 13.67 -21.38 1.97
N ASP A 4 14.75 -21.01 1.29
CA ASP A 4 14.70 -20.28 0.04
C ASP A 4 14.10 -21.13 -1.09
N GLU A 5 13.31 -20.49 -1.91
CA GLU A 5 12.80 -21.09 -3.14
C GLU A 5 13.37 -20.33 -4.32
N LYS A 6 13.74 -21.07 -5.37
CA LYS A 6 14.29 -20.47 -6.58
C LYS A 6 13.25 -20.45 -7.68
N THR A 7 13.13 -19.32 -8.36
CA THR A 7 12.27 -19.22 -9.52
C THR A 7 12.93 -19.93 -10.70
N ILE A 8 12.24 -20.92 -11.25
CA ILE A 8 12.66 -21.63 -12.47
C ILE A 8 12.04 -20.98 -13.70
N GLU A 9 10.74 -20.67 -13.64
CA GLU A 9 10.00 -20.08 -14.74
C GLU A 9 8.93 -19.13 -14.23
N LYS A 10 8.74 -18.01 -14.93
CA LYS A 10 7.66 -17.07 -14.71
C LYS A 10 6.73 -17.06 -15.91
N LYS A 11 5.42 -17.13 -15.65
CA LYS A 11 4.43 -17.05 -16.71
C LYS A 11 3.36 -16.04 -16.31
N TYR A 12 3.28 -14.92 -17.04
CA TYR A 12 2.24 -13.93 -16.82
C TYR A 12 0.91 -14.40 -17.37
N ILE A 13 -0.12 -14.38 -16.51
CA ILE A 13 -1.49 -14.77 -16.85
C ILE A 13 -2.33 -13.52 -17.15
N TYR A 14 -2.08 -12.43 -16.44
CA TYR A 14 -2.82 -11.19 -16.60
C TYR A 14 -1.90 -10.02 -16.31
N LYS A 15 -1.92 -9.01 -17.18
CA LYS A 15 -1.23 -7.75 -16.97
C LYS A 15 -2.27 -6.65 -16.95
N GLY A 16 -2.55 -6.14 -15.76
CA GLY A 16 -3.57 -5.14 -15.54
C GLY A 16 -2.99 -3.74 -15.36
N ARG A 17 -3.89 -2.83 -15.09
CA ARG A 17 -3.54 -1.43 -14.81
C ARG A 17 -2.88 -1.27 -13.44
N ILE A 18 -3.33 -2.06 -12.46
CA ILE A 18 -2.83 -1.97 -11.07
C ILE A 18 -1.98 -3.20 -10.75
N ILE A 19 -2.48 -4.37 -11.05
CA ILE A 19 -1.83 -5.62 -10.68
C ILE A 19 -1.47 -6.43 -11.91
N ASN A 20 -0.42 -7.23 -11.77
CA ASN A 20 -0.15 -8.33 -12.69
C ASN A 20 -0.32 -9.63 -11.92
N VAL A 21 -0.76 -10.66 -12.62
CA VAL A 21 -0.87 -12.00 -12.05
C VAL A 21 0.01 -12.93 -12.87
N ARG A 22 0.84 -13.69 -12.19
CA ARG A 22 1.68 -14.69 -12.84
C ARG A 22 1.62 -16.02 -12.10
N THR A 23 1.92 -17.09 -12.83
CA THR A 23 2.20 -18.38 -12.24
C THR A 23 3.68 -18.68 -12.41
N ASP A 24 4.33 -19.03 -11.32
CA ASP A 24 5.75 -19.35 -11.33
C ASP A 24 5.94 -20.83 -11.03
N THR A 25 6.96 -21.42 -11.65
CA THR A 25 7.49 -22.71 -11.20
C THR A 25 8.67 -22.41 -10.29
N ALA A 26 8.61 -22.89 -9.05
CA ALA A 26 9.64 -22.69 -8.05
C ALA A 26 10.29 -24.01 -7.67
N GLU A 27 11.60 -23.97 -7.41
CA GLU A 27 12.32 -25.10 -6.81
C GLU A 27 12.36 -24.93 -5.31
N LEU A 28 11.82 -25.91 -4.61
CA LEU A 28 11.79 -25.96 -3.14
C LEU A 28 13.16 -26.35 -2.58
N PRO A 29 13.42 -26.10 -1.28
CA PRO A 29 14.69 -26.48 -0.66
C PRO A 29 15.04 -27.98 -0.78
N ASN A 30 14.04 -28.83 -0.91
CA ASN A 30 14.25 -30.28 -1.09
C ASN A 30 14.49 -30.70 -2.55
N GLY A 31 14.60 -29.74 -3.47
CA GLY A 31 14.82 -30.00 -4.89
C GLY A 31 13.55 -30.28 -5.70
N LYS A 32 12.40 -30.41 -5.06
CA LYS A 32 11.13 -30.60 -5.76
C LYS A 32 10.62 -29.30 -6.33
N GLN A 33 9.81 -29.39 -7.37
CA GLN A 33 9.18 -28.21 -7.98
C GLN A 33 7.75 -28.03 -7.46
N ALA A 34 7.33 -26.79 -7.37
CA ALA A 34 5.98 -26.43 -6.98
C ALA A 34 5.51 -25.22 -7.78
N LEU A 35 4.20 -25.14 -7.96
CA LEU A 35 3.57 -23.97 -8.58
C LEU A 35 3.36 -22.88 -7.54
N ARG A 36 3.62 -21.63 -7.94
CA ARG A 36 3.34 -20.44 -7.11
C ARG A 36 2.49 -19.48 -7.92
N GLU A 37 1.41 -19.02 -7.30
CA GLU A 37 0.60 -17.93 -7.85
C GLU A 37 1.03 -16.63 -7.19
N VAL A 38 1.33 -15.62 -8.00
CA VAL A 38 1.88 -14.35 -7.52
C VAL A 38 1.11 -13.18 -8.09
N VAL A 39 0.68 -12.29 -7.21
CA VAL A 39 0.13 -10.98 -7.59
C VAL A 39 1.23 -9.94 -7.41
N GLU A 40 1.61 -9.28 -8.50
CA GLU A 40 2.51 -8.13 -8.45
C GLU A 40 1.70 -6.86 -8.19
N HIS A 41 2.11 -6.09 -7.21
CA HIS A 41 1.47 -4.85 -6.80
C HIS A 41 2.53 -3.80 -6.52
N PRO A 42 2.33 -2.52 -6.93
CA PRO A 42 3.36 -1.49 -6.73
C PRO A 42 3.60 -1.10 -5.28
N GLY A 43 2.73 -1.52 -4.37
CA GLY A 43 2.83 -1.16 -2.97
C GLY A 43 2.03 0.08 -2.61
N GLY A 44 2.03 0.40 -1.33
CA GLY A 44 1.30 1.53 -0.80
C GLY A 44 2.02 2.20 0.36
N VAL A 45 1.44 3.30 0.80
CA VAL A 45 1.89 4.04 1.97
C VAL A 45 0.68 4.38 2.82
N THR A 46 0.83 4.34 4.13
CA THR A 46 -0.20 4.76 5.08
C THR A 46 0.41 5.64 6.16
N VAL A 47 -0.40 6.57 6.67
CA VAL A 47 0.05 7.52 7.69
C VAL A 47 -0.93 7.51 8.86
N ALA A 48 -0.41 7.19 10.04
CA ALA A 48 -1.14 7.32 11.29
C ALA A 48 -0.91 8.73 11.83
N ALA A 49 -1.85 9.63 11.58
CA ALA A 49 -1.75 11.03 11.99
C ALA A 49 -2.47 11.25 13.30
N LEU A 50 -1.72 11.72 14.31
CA LEU A 50 -2.24 12.03 15.64
C LEU A 50 -2.47 13.52 15.80
N THR A 51 -3.67 13.87 16.25
CA THR A 51 -3.99 15.25 16.63
C THR A 51 -3.35 15.59 17.97
N ASP A 52 -3.38 16.87 18.35
CA ASP A 52 -2.89 17.32 19.67
C ASP A 52 -3.65 16.71 20.83
N ASN A 53 -4.86 16.19 20.60
CA ASN A 53 -5.67 15.50 21.59
C ASN A 53 -5.47 13.98 21.57
N ASP A 54 -4.42 13.50 20.93
CA ASP A 54 -4.12 12.06 20.77
C ASP A 54 -5.23 11.27 20.05
N GLU A 55 -5.92 11.92 19.14
CA GLU A 55 -6.91 11.27 18.28
C GLU A 55 -6.30 10.92 16.94
N LEU A 56 -6.57 9.70 16.46
CA LEU A 56 -6.14 9.26 15.13
C LEU A 56 -7.12 9.73 14.07
N MET A 57 -6.56 10.21 12.96
CA MET A 57 -7.36 10.58 11.80
C MET A 57 -7.63 9.37 10.94
N PHE A 58 -8.90 9.20 10.57
CA PHE A 58 -9.33 8.13 9.67
C PHE A 58 -10.09 8.73 8.50
N VAL A 59 -10.11 7.98 7.41
CA VAL A 59 -10.91 8.27 6.23
C VAL A 59 -11.89 7.13 5.98
N ARG A 60 -13.02 7.44 5.36
CA ARG A 60 -13.98 6.43 4.94
C ARG A 60 -13.82 6.21 3.45
N GLN A 61 -13.74 4.96 3.04
CA GLN A 61 -13.57 4.61 1.65
C GLN A 61 -14.40 3.37 1.31
N PHE A 62 -15.14 3.45 0.20
CA PHE A 62 -15.82 2.27 -0.32
C PHE A 62 -14.78 1.33 -0.93
N ARG A 63 -14.76 0.10 -0.45
CA ARG A 63 -13.88 -0.94 -0.97
C ARG A 63 -14.67 -1.93 -1.80
N TYR A 64 -14.52 -1.81 -3.10
CA TYR A 64 -15.27 -2.60 -4.08
C TYR A 64 -15.20 -4.12 -3.82
N PRO A 65 -14.01 -4.73 -3.53
CA PRO A 65 -13.94 -6.18 -3.30
C PRO A 65 -14.80 -6.68 -2.13
N TYR A 66 -15.05 -5.82 -1.15
CA TYR A 66 -15.87 -6.15 0.02
C TYR A 66 -17.29 -5.59 -0.10
N SER A 67 -17.53 -4.72 -1.06
CA SER A 67 -18.79 -3.98 -1.21
C SER A 67 -19.21 -3.27 0.09
N GLU A 68 -18.23 -2.70 0.78
CA GLU A 68 -18.42 -2.02 2.07
C GLU A 68 -17.64 -0.72 2.13
N VAL A 69 -18.15 0.22 2.91
CA VAL A 69 -17.40 1.40 3.32
C VAL A 69 -16.58 1.04 4.54
N LEU A 70 -15.25 1.17 4.43
CA LEU A 70 -14.32 0.86 5.51
C LEU A 70 -13.75 2.14 6.11
N LEU A 71 -13.45 2.08 7.40
CA LEU A 71 -12.73 3.12 8.10
C LEU A 71 -11.25 2.78 8.07
N GLU A 72 -10.44 3.64 7.47
CA GLU A 72 -9.03 3.38 7.19
C GLU A 72 -8.16 4.56 7.57
N LEU A 73 -6.90 4.28 7.88
CA LEU A 73 -5.90 5.35 7.95
C LEU A 73 -5.71 5.95 6.55
N PRO A 74 -5.37 7.24 6.46
CA PRO A 74 -5.01 7.85 5.18
C PRO A 74 -3.93 7.02 4.47
N ALA A 75 -4.16 6.68 3.22
CA ALA A 75 -3.30 5.78 2.48
C ALA A 75 -3.41 6.01 0.98
N GLY A 76 -2.40 5.58 0.25
CA GLY A 76 -2.43 5.62 -1.20
C GLY A 76 -1.53 4.58 -1.83
N LYS A 77 -1.83 4.26 -3.08
CA LYS A 77 -1.01 3.38 -3.90
C LYS A 77 0.22 4.13 -4.38
N LEU A 78 1.38 3.46 -4.36
CA LEU A 78 2.61 4.01 -4.90
C LEU A 78 2.69 3.80 -6.40
N GLU A 79 3.27 4.77 -7.10
CA GLU A 79 3.80 4.52 -8.44
C GLU A 79 5.16 3.82 -8.32
N TYR A 80 5.53 3.04 -9.34
CA TYR A 80 6.84 2.41 -9.35
C TYR A 80 7.94 3.47 -9.32
N GLY A 81 8.86 3.34 -8.36
CA GLY A 81 9.97 4.29 -8.17
C GLY A 81 9.62 5.53 -7.36
N GLU A 82 8.37 5.67 -6.92
CA GLU A 82 7.96 6.79 -6.06
C GLU A 82 8.52 6.60 -4.65
N ASP A 83 9.03 7.69 -4.06
CA ASP A 83 9.50 7.67 -2.68
C ASP A 83 8.29 7.54 -1.72
N PRO A 84 8.25 6.48 -0.88
CA PRO A 84 7.11 6.26 0.02
C PRO A 84 6.87 7.41 1.00
N PHE A 85 7.92 8.03 1.50
CA PHE A 85 7.79 9.11 2.48
C PHE A 85 7.12 10.34 1.85
N GLU A 86 7.58 10.74 0.66
CA GLU A 86 6.98 11.87 -0.06
C GLU A 86 5.53 11.58 -0.46
N ALA A 87 5.26 10.34 -0.88
CA ALA A 87 3.91 9.89 -1.20
C ALA A 87 3.00 9.93 0.05
N GLY A 88 3.50 9.51 1.19
CA GLY A 88 2.74 9.54 2.45
C GLY A 88 2.34 10.95 2.86
N LYS A 89 3.26 11.90 2.75
CA LYS A 89 2.97 13.32 3.04
C LYS A 89 1.91 13.86 2.09
N ARG A 90 2.02 13.54 0.81
CA ARG A 90 1.05 13.96 -0.20
C ARG A 90 -0.33 13.38 0.07
N GLU A 91 -0.42 12.06 0.31
CA GLU A 91 -1.69 11.39 0.58
C GLU A 91 -2.37 11.92 1.83
N LEU A 92 -1.62 12.16 2.91
CA LEU A 92 -2.16 12.75 4.12
C LEU A 92 -2.81 14.10 3.84
N ARG A 93 -2.11 14.95 3.10
CA ARG A 93 -2.59 16.27 2.74
C ARG A 93 -3.82 16.20 1.82
N GLU A 94 -3.77 15.35 0.80
CA GLU A 94 -4.88 15.21 -0.16
C GLU A 94 -6.14 14.66 0.49
N GLU A 95 -6.01 13.69 1.38
CA GLU A 95 -7.17 13.03 1.98
C GLU A 95 -7.72 13.74 3.23
N THR A 96 -6.88 14.43 3.98
CA THR A 96 -7.29 15.04 5.27
C THR A 96 -7.05 16.55 5.34
N GLY A 97 -6.25 17.12 4.45
CA GLY A 97 -5.79 18.49 4.54
C GLY A 97 -4.67 18.70 5.55
N ALA A 98 -4.20 17.64 6.19
CA ALA A 98 -3.19 17.76 7.25
C ALA A 98 -1.77 17.82 6.69
N VAL A 99 -0.96 18.68 7.30
CA VAL A 99 0.49 18.75 7.13
C VAL A 99 1.09 18.56 8.53
N ALA A 100 2.10 17.72 8.64
CA ALA A 100 2.71 17.39 9.91
C ALA A 100 4.12 17.98 10.04
N GLU A 101 4.50 18.37 11.28
CA GLU A 101 5.86 18.81 11.56
C GLU A 101 6.82 17.65 11.77
N HIS A 102 6.31 16.55 12.29
CA HIS A 102 7.13 15.38 12.65
C HIS A 102 6.57 14.12 12.04
N TYR A 103 7.44 13.32 11.44
CA TYR A 103 7.13 12.00 10.93
C TYR A 103 8.04 10.96 11.57
N ILE A 104 7.47 9.80 11.86
CA ILE A 104 8.21 8.66 12.40
C ILE A 104 8.00 7.50 11.43
N ASP A 105 9.09 6.91 10.95
CA ASP A 105 9.04 5.72 10.13
C ASP A 105 8.68 4.51 11.01
N LEU A 106 7.55 3.88 10.74
CA LEU A 106 7.09 2.70 11.45
C LEU A 106 7.46 1.39 10.75
N GLY A 107 8.12 1.49 9.59
CA GLY A 107 8.58 0.33 8.86
C GLY A 107 7.63 -0.12 7.77
N LYS A 108 7.80 -1.38 7.40
CA LYS A 108 7.07 -2.02 6.29
C LYS A 108 6.10 -3.06 6.82
N PHE A 109 4.98 -3.19 6.15
CA PHE A 109 3.98 -4.20 6.44
C PHE A 109 3.68 -5.00 5.17
N TYR A 110 3.59 -6.31 5.31
CA TYR A 110 3.26 -7.23 4.23
C TYR A 110 1.84 -7.77 4.46
N PRO A 111 0.80 -7.19 3.85
CA PRO A 111 -0.58 -7.54 4.20
C PRO A 111 -1.01 -8.93 3.74
N THR A 112 -0.48 -9.41 2.62
CA THR A 112 -0.89 -10.69 2.05
C THR A 112 0.32 -11.45 1.51
N PRO A 113 1.28 -11.82 2.38
CA PRO A 113 2.58 -12.33 1.91
C PRO A 113 2.50 -13.71 1.26
N GLY A 114 1.37 -14.41 1.38
CA GLY A 114 1.20 -15.74 0.80
C GLY A 114 1.19 -15.75 -0.72
N TYR A 115 0.69 -14.69 -1.36
CA TYR A 115 0.61 -14.64 -2.81
C TYR A 115 0.77 -13.24 -3.39
N CYS A 116 0.74 -12.20 -2.60
CA CYS A 116 0.80 -10.82 -3.09
C CYS A 116 2.09 -10.14 -2.62
N GLY A 117 2.76 -9.50 -3.57
CA GLY A 117 3.99 -8.75 -3.30
C GLY A 117 3.78 -7.33 -2.81
N GLU A 118 2.57 -6.97 -2.40
CA GLU A 118 2.30 -5.64 -1.87
C GLU A 118 3.11 -5.37 -0.60
N ILE A 119 3.73 -4.19 -0.55
CA ILE A 119 4.40 -3.68 0.64
C ILE A 119 3.72 -2.37 1.02
N ILE A 120 3.29 -2.24 2.26
CA ILE A 120 2.76 -0.98 2.78
C ILE A 120 3.81 -0.34 3.66
N HIS A 121 4.24 0.87 3.28
CA HIS A 121 5.15 1.68 4.09
C HIS A 121 4.32 2.48 5.09
N MET A 122 4.70 2.45 6.35
CA MET A 122 3.91 3.02 7.44
C MET A 122 4.67 4.15 8.13
N TYR A 123 4.00 5.28 8.32
CA TYR A 123 4.52 6.43 9.05
C TYR A 123 3.53 6.89 10.09
N ALA A 124 4.03 7.41 11.20
CA ALA A 124 3.23 8.20 12.13
C ALA A 124 3.52 9.68 11.90
N ALA A 125 2.52 10.52 12.09
CA ALA A 125 2.65 11.96 11.90
C ALA A 125 2.10 12.70 13.12
N LYS A 126 2.81 13.73 13.54
CA LYS A 126 2.45 14.59 14.67
C LYS A 126 2.71 16.06 14.35
N GLY A 127 2.13 16.96 15.17
CA GLY A 127 2.27 18.38 14.95
C GLY A 127 1.48 18.81 13.71
N LEU A 128 0.19 18.46 13.69
CA LEU A 128 -0.64 18.68 12.52
C LEU A 128 -1.09 20.13 12.40
N SER A 129 -1.04 20.64 11.18
CA SER A 129 -1.74 21.86 10.76
C SER A 129 -2.57 21.50 9.54
N PHE A 130 -3.63 22.27 9.28
CA PHE A 130 -4.58 21.93 8.23
C PHE A 130 -4.58 22.99 7.15
N THR A 131 -4.55 22.52 5.89
CA THR A 131 -4.67 23.34 4.71
C THR A 131 -6.03 23.09 4.05
N CYS A 132 -6.47 24.02 3.19
CA CYS A 132 -7.71 23.81 2.45
C CYS A 132 -7.59 22.60 1.54
N LEU A 133 -8.59 21.72 1.63
CA LEU A 133 -8.74 20.60 0.68
C LEU A 133 -9.14 21.16 -0.67
N LEU A 134 -8.33 20.90 -1.69
CA LEU A 134 -8.72 21.12 -3.07
C LEU A 134 -9.53 19.92 -3.51
N TYR A 135 -10.84 20.11 -3.56
CA TYR A 135 -11.75 19.08 -4.07
C TYR A 135 -11.70 19.13 -5.60
N THR A 136 -11.07 18.13 -6.21
CA THR A 136 -11.19 17.91 -7.64
C THR A 136 -11.89 16.58 -7.86
N SER A 137 -12.86 16.55 -8.76
CA SER A 137 -13.62 15.33 -9.09
C SER A 137 -12.73 14.18 -9.61
N ASP A 138 -11.55 14.52 -10.09
CA ASP A 138 -10.60 13.55 -10.64
C ASP A 138 -9.78 12.85 -9.55
N ALA A 139 -9.68 13.43 -8.36
CA ALA A 139 -8.94 12.84 -7.25
C ALA A 139 -9.57 11.55 -6.72
N ALA A 140 -10.86 11.34 -6.97
CA ALA A 140 -11.57 10.16 -6.53
C ALA A 140 -11.24 8.91 -7.36
N ASP A 141 -10.91 9.09 -8.65
CA ASP A 141 -10.65 7.98 -9.56
C ASP A 141 -9.22 7.42 -9.43
N ASP A 142 -8.27 8.21 -8.92
CA ASP A 142 -6.89 7.79 -8.76
C ASP A 142 -6.61 7.11 -7.42
N ARG A 143 -7.59 7.06 -6.53
CA ARG A 143 -7.47 6.43 -5.20
C ARG A 143 -7.82 4.96 -5.22
N ILE A 144 -7.54 4.31 -6.31
CA ILE A 144 -7.77 2.87 -6.42
C ILE A 144 -6.52 2.17 -5.92
N SER A 145 -6.59 1.66 -4.75
CA SER A 145 -5.56 0.77 -4.24
C SER A 145 -6.14 -0.59 -3.96
#